data_29448b90ea50830c9478637b1959cc7f
#
_entry.id   29448b90ea50830c9478637b1959cc7f
#
_cell.length_a   1.000
_cell.length_b   1.000
_cell.length_c   1.000
_cell.angle_alpha   90.00
_cell.angle_beta   90.00
_cell.angle_gamma   90.00
#
_symmetry.space_group_name_H-M   'P 1'
#
loop_
_entity.id
_entity.type
_entity.pdbx_description
1 polymer ?
#
loop_
_entity_poly.entity_id
_entity_poly.type
_entity_poly.pdbx_seq_one_letter_code
_entity_poly.pdbx_strand_id
1 'polypeptide(L)'
;MPATLAQTRCMRIDIFLVVLFLIALALWQAARMRRDRRRQQVVRGLLDAADALEVQLRAARSEIEAIVGDHENPVRQAMQELLRQRLWLQENASSASLEQLDEVRSSLDAARTRIEGQLQQIERARGSLA
;
A
#
# COMPACT_ATOMS: atom_id res chain seq x y z
N MET A 1 -47.03 -7.61 48.28
CA MET A 1 -45.68 -8.05 47.92
C MET A 1 -45.42 -8.01 46.40
N PRO A 2 -45.77 -6.95 45.68
CA PRO A 2 -45.46 -6.89 44.24
C PRO A 2 -44.15 -6.14 43.89
N ALA A 3 -43.46 -5.54 44.87
CA ALA A 3 -42.30 -4.68 44.59
C ALA A 3 -41.02 -5.46 44.20
N THR A 4 -40.88 -6.72 44.59
CA THR A 4 -39.69 -7.53 44.30
C THR A 4 -39.60 -8.04 42.87
N LEU A 5 -40.73 -8.23 42.18
CA LEU A 5 -40.76 -8.71 40.80
C LEU A 5 -40.44 -7.59 39.76
N ALA A 6 -40.73 -6.34 40.11
CA ALA A 6 -40.39 -5.22 39.27
C ALA A 6 -38.89 -4.89 39.31
N GLN A 7 -38.28 -5.08 40.47
CA GLN A 7 -36.86 -4.80 40.69
C GLN A 7 -35.93 -5.85 40.01
N THR A 8 -36.35 -7.10 39.93
CA THR A 8 -35.63 -8.15 39.22
C THR A 8 -35.74 -8.02 37.71
N ARG A 9 -36.82 -7.44 37.19
CA ARG A 9 -36.97 -7.13 35.74
C ARG A 9 -36.08 -5.98 35.31
N CYS A 10 -35.98 -4.89 36.06
CA CYS A 10 -35.08 -3.79 35.78
C CYS A 10 -33.61 -4.27 35.77
N MET A 11 -33.18 -5.04 36.77
CA MET A 11 -31.80 -5.52 36.88
C MET A 11 -31.43 -6.47 35.71
N ARG A 12 -32.38 -7.25 35.21
CA ARG A 12 -32.16 -8.12 34.03
C ARG A 12 -32.02 -7.31 32.76
N ILE A 13 -32.76 -6.22 32.57
CA ILE A 13 -32.69 -5.36 31.41
C ILE A 13 -31.36 -4.60 31.44
N ASP A 14 -30.90 -4.12 32.57
CA ASP A 14 -29.63 -3.42 32.72
C ASP A 14 -28.43 -4.33 32.36
N ILE A 15 -28.45 -5.59 32.86
CA ILE A 15 -27.42 -6.58 32.53
C ILE A 15 -27.42 -6.88 31.03
N PHE A 16 -28.62 -7.01 30.44
CA PHE A 16 -28.74 -7.28 28.99
C PHE A 16 -28.18 -6.13 28.17
N LEU A 17 -28.46 -4.88 28.53
CA LEU A 17 -27.94 -3.69 27.89
C LEU A 17 -26.41 -3.57 28.00
N VAL A 18 -25.86 -3.87 29.17
CA VAL A 18 -24.41 -3.88 29.39
C VAL A 18 -23.74 -4.95 28.55
N VAL A 19 -24.29 -6.16 28.50
CA VAL A 19 -23.75 -7.25 27.65
C VAL A 19 -23.83 -6.87 26.17
N LEU A 20 -24.94 -6.31 25.71
CA LEU A 20 -25.11 -5.86 24.32
C LEU A 20 -24.10 -4.77 23.98
N PHE A 21 -23.87 -3.83 24.88
CA PHE A 21 -22.87 -2.77 24.73
C PHE A 21 -21.45 -3.31 24.63
N LEU A 22 -21.09 -4.28 25.48
CA LEU A 22 -19.79 -4.93 25.45
C LEU A 22 -19.57 -5.72 24.16
N ILE A 23 -20.60 -6.40 23.64
CA ILE A 23 -20.53 -7.10 22.36
C ILE A 23 -20.35 -6.09 21.21
N ALA A 24 -21.11 -5.00 21.21
CA ALA A 24 -20.97 -3.95 20.20
C ALA A 24 -19.58 -3.32 20.23
N LEU A 25 -19.02 -3.06 21.39
CA LEU A 25 -17.68 -2.54 21.58
C LEU A 25 -16.61 -3.53 21.07
N ALA A 26 -16.77 -4.82 21.38
CA ALA A 26 -15.85 -5.87 20.93
C ALA A 26 -15.88 -6.02 19.39
N LEU A 27 -17.06 -5.98 18.78
CA LEU A 27 -17.21 -6.02 17.32
C LEU A 27 -16.60 -4.79 16.67
N TRP A 28 -16.80 -3.60 17.25
CA TRP A 28 -16.21 -2.37 16.74
C TRP A 28 -14.68 -2.40 16.83
N GLN A 29 -14.10 -2.87 17.92
CA GLN A 29 -12.67 -3.07 18.11
C GLN A 29 -12.11 -4.09 17.10
N ALA A 30 -12.81 -5.22 16.91
CA ALA A 30 -12.41 -6.23 15.92
C ALA A 30 -12.43 -5.69 14.48
N ALA A 31 -13.44 -4.90 14.13
CA ALA A 31 -13.53 -4.25 12.81
C ALA A 31 -12.40 -3.24 12.61
N ARG A 32 -12.06 -2.47 13.64
CA ARG A 32 -10.93 -1.52 13.61
C ARG A 32 -9.60 -2.24 13.41
N MET A 33 -9.33 -3.30 14.19
CA MET A 33 -8.10 -4.10 14.05
C MET A 33 -7.97 -4.75 12.66
N ARG A 34 -9.09 -5.20 12.07
CA ARG A 34 -9.08 -5.75 10.71
C ARG A 34 -8.73 -4.71 9.66
N ARG A 35 -9.20 -3.46 9.82
CA ARG A 35 -8.85 -2.35 8.93
C ARG A 35 -7.36 -2.01 9.02
N ASP A 36 -6.83 -1.94 10.23
CA ASP A 36 -5.41 -1.62 10.46
C ASP A 36 -4.50 -2.71 9.88
N ARG A 37 -4.87 -3.99 10.05
CA ARG A 37 -4.13 -5.12 9.46
C ARG A 37 -4.14 -5.08 7.93
N ARG A 38 -5.30 -4.82 7.30
CA ARG A 38 -5.39 -4.67 5.84
C ARG A 38 -4.52 -3.53 5.35
N ARG A 39 -4.56 -2.39 6.03
CA ARG A 39 -3.73 -1.24 5.70
C ARG A 39 -2.24 -1.58 5.76
N GLN A 40 -1.81 -2.22 6.86
CA GLN A 40 -0.41 -2.65 6.99
C GLN A 40 0.02 -3.62 5.90
N GLN A 41 -0.86 -4.53 5.48
CA GLN A 41 -0.57 -5.45 4.37
C GLN A 41 -0.42 -4.71 3.05
N VAL A 42 -1.29 -3.74 2.76
CA VAL A 42 -1.20 -2.92 1.54
C VAL A 42 0.08 -2.11 1.53
N VAL A 43 0.43 -1.44 2.64
CA VAL A 43 1.66 -0.66 2.76
C VAL A 43 2.91 -1.53 2.59
N ARG A 44 2.95 -2.71 3.22
CA ARG A 44 4.06 -3.65 3.03
C ARG A 44 4.18 -4.11 1.58
N GLY A 45 3.06 -4.49 0.94
CA GLY A 45 3.06 -4.87 -0.47
C GLY A 45 3.52 -3.75 -1.40
N LEU A 46 3.21 -2.49 -1.10
CA LEU A 46 3.70 -1.33 -1.84
C LEU A 46 5.21 -1.12 -1.66
N LEU A 47 5.73 -1.28 -0.45
CA LEU A 47 7.16 -1.17 -0.18
C LEU A 47 7.93 -2.29 -0.86
N ASP A 48 7.44 -3.52 -0.82
CA ASP A 48 8.05 -4.67 -1.51
C ASP A 48 8.06 -4.45 -3.04
N ALA A 49 6.96 -3.92 -3.61
CA ALA A 49 6.90 -3.58 -5.03
C ALA A 49 7.88 -2.46 -5.40
N ALA A 50 8.02 -1.44 -4.55
CA ALA A 50 8.96 -0.35 -4.73
C ALA A 50 10.41 -0.84 -4.67
N ASP A 51 10.74 -1.74 -3.74
CA ASP A 51 12.07 -2.34 -3.63
C ASP A 51 12.41 -3.21 -4.86
N ALA A 52 11.45 -4.01 -5.34
CA ALA A 52 11.63 -4.79 -6.56
C ALA A 52 11.87 -3.90 -7.79
N LEU A 53 11.14 -2.79 -7.90
CA LEU A 53 11.31 -1.82 -8.97
C LEU A 53 12.67 -1.11 -8.89
N GLU A 54 13.14 -0.79 -7.67
CA GLU A 54 14.46 -0.18 -7.47
C GLU A 54 15.59 -1.10 -7.97
N VAL A 55 15.50 -2.40 -7.69
CA VAL A 55 16.46 -3.38 -8.20
C VAL A 55 16.47 -3.42 -9.72
N GLN A 56 15.29 -3.45 -10.35
CA GLN A 56 15.17 -3.42 -11.82
C GLN A 56 15.74 -2.13 -12.42
N LEU A 57 15.49 -0.98 -11.79
CA LEU A 57 16.00 0.31 -12.23
C LEU A 57 17.53 0.40 -12.13
N ARG A 58 18.13 -0.16 -11.09
CA ARG A 58 19.60 -0.22 -10.97
C ARG A 58 20.21 -1.07 -12.07
N ALA A 59 19.62 -2.23 -12.37
CA ALA A 59 20.08 -3.08 -13.47
C ALA A 59 19.92 -2.37 -14.82
N ALA A 60 18.77 -1.77 -15.10
CA ALA A 60 18.52 -1.01 -16.32
C ALA A 60 19.45 0.20 -16.46
N ARG A 61 19.76 0.89 -15.35
CA ARG A 61 20.69 2.01 -15.34
C ARG A 61 22.09 1.61 -15.83
N SER A 62 22.63 0.52 -15.29
CA SER A 62 23.97 0.04 -15.70
C SER A 62 24.03 -0.33 -17.18
N GLU A 63 22.96 -0.87 -17.75
CA GLU A 63 22.88 -1.19 -19.16
C GLU A 63 22.74 0.05 -20.05
N ILE A 64 21.94 1.04 -19.64
CA ILE A 64 21.71 2.26 -20.40
C ILE A 64 22.92 3.20 -20.35
N GLU A 65 23.58 3.35 -19.22
CA GLU A 65 24.82 4.13 -19.08
C GLU A 65 25.94 3.59 -20.01
N ALA A 66 25.96 2.28 -20.25
CA ALA A 66 26.90 1.67 -21.16
C ALA A 66 26.64 2.01 -22.66
N ILE A 67 25.41 2.41 -23.01
CA ILE A 67 24.99 2.60 -24.42
C ILE A 67 24.80 4.08 -24.79
N VAL A 68 24.15 4.88 -23.94
CA VAL A 68 23.61 6.20 -24.31
C VAL A 68 24.38 7.36 -23.66
N GLY A 69 25.18 7.11 -22.64
CA GLY A 69 25.78 8.18 -21.84
C GLY A 69 24.77 8.86 -20.89
N ASP A 70 25.25 9.84 -20.10
CA ASP A 70 24.53 10.37 -18.92
C ASP A 70 23.45 11.44 -19.23
N HIS A 71 23.28 11.88 -20.50
CA HIS A 71 22.57 13.13 -20.78
C HIS A 71 21.04 13.04 -20.88
N GLU A 72 20.46 11.89 -21.22
CA GLU A 72 19.00 11.70 -21.26
C GLU A 72 18.61 10.31 -20.78
N ASN A 73 18.75 10.08 -19.48
CA ASN A 73 18.45 8.77 -18.93
C ASN A 73 17.02 8.75 -18.36
N PRO A 74 16.02 8.13 -19.07
CA PRO A 74 14.65 8.03 -18.59
C PRO A 74 14.54 7.24 -17.29
N VAL A 75 15.50 6.37 -16.99
CA VAL A 75 15.63 5.63 -15.74
C VAL A 75 15.88 6.58 -14.57
N ARG A 76 16.62 7.67 -14.78
CA ARG A 76 16.87 8.67 -13.75
C ARG A 76 15.59 9.37 -13.29
N GLN A 77 14.72 9.73 -14.23
CA GLN A 77 13.42 10.32 -13.92
C GLN A 77 12.51 9.34 -13.19
N ALA A 78 12.47 8.08 -13.63
CA ALA A 78 11.70 7.03 -12.98
C ALA A 78 12.20 6.76 -11.54
N MET A 79 13.53 6.80 -11.33
CA MET A 79 14.13 6.63 -10.02
C MET A 79 13.82 7.79 -9.06
N GLN A 80 13.84 9.02 -9.56
CA GLN A 80 13.43 10.20 -8.77
C GLN A 80 11.96 10.13 -8.37
N GLU A 81 11.08 9.70 -9.28
CA GLU A 81 9.66 9.55 -8.98
C GLU A 81 9.42 8.42 -7.97
N LEU A 82 10.10 7.30 -8.12
CA LEU A 82 10.03 6.20 -7.16
C LEU A 82 10.47 6.62 -5.76
N LEU A 83 11.57 7.36 -5.64
CA LEU A 83 12.07 7.88 -4.36
C LEU A 83 11.08 8.86 -3.73
N ARG A 84 10.47 9.73 -4.53
CA ARG A 84 9.42 10.66 -4.06
C ARG A 84 8.21 9.90 -3.51
N GLN A 85 7.73 8.90 -4.24
CA GLN A 85 6.58 8.10 -3.80
C GLN A 85 6.90 7.27 -2.56
N ARG A 86 8.11 6.73 -2.47
CA ARG A 86 8.57 5.99 -1.29
C ARG A 86 8.63 6.90 -0.05
N LEU A 87 9.18 8.09 -0.20
CA LEU A 87 9.25 9.08 0.88
C LEU A 87 7.85 9.48 1.33
N TRP A 88 6.97 9.82 0.39
CA TRP A 88 5.58 10.12 0.68
C TRP A 88 4.87 8.99 1.43
N LEU A 89 5.11 7.74 0.99
CA LEU A 89 4.53 6.56 1.62
C LEU A 89 5.03 6.38 3.06
N GLN A 90 6.33 6.61 3.32
CA GLN A 90 6.90 6.55 4.68
C GLN A 90 6.29 7.61 5.61
N GLU A 91 6.09 8.82 5.11
CA GLU A 91 5.54 9.92 5.89
C GLU A 91 4.02 9.77 6.13
N ASN A 92 3.29 9.27 5.15
CA ASN A 92 1.83 9.24 5.15
C ASN A 92 1.22 7.84 5.36
N ALA A 93 2.01 6.78 5.51
CA ALA A 93 1.50 5.41 5.64
C ALA A 93 0.50 5.22 6.78
N SER A 94 0.63 5.98 7.86
CA SER A 94 -0.26 5.92 9.03
C SER A 94 -1.57 6.69 8.84
N SER A 95 -1.58 7.74 8.01
CA SER A 95 -2.70 8.67 7.82
C SER A 95 -3.40 8.54 6.46
N ALA A 96 -2.71 8.03 5.42
CA ALA A 96 -3.25 7.89 4.09
C ALA A 96 -4.51 7.01 4.03
N SER A 97 -5.49 7.37 3.21
CA SER A 97 -6.66 6.56 2.94
C SER A 97 -6.30 5.34 2.07
N LEU A 98 -7.15 4.31 2.06
CA LEU A 98 -6.96 3.16 1.17
C LEU A 98 -6.98 3.57 -0.31
N GLU A 99 -7.77 4.58 -0.66
CA GLU A 99 -7.86 5.14 -2.01
C GLU A 99 -6.55 5.80 -2.44
N GLN A 100 -5.92 6.59 -1.57
CA GLN A 100 -4.60 7.19 -1.82
C GLN A 100 -3.51 6.12 -1.96
N LEU A 101 -3.55 5.05 -1.18
CA LEU A 101 -2.62 3.94 -1.29
C LEU A 101 -2.80 3.17 -2.61
N ASP A 102 -4.04 3.02 -3.08
CA ASP A 102 -4.35 2.38 -4.37
C ASP A 102 -3.89 3.24 -5.55
N GLU A 103 -3.99 4.56 -5.45
CA GLU A 103 -3.45 5.52 -6.43
C GLU A 103 -1.93 5.41 -6.54
N VAL A 104 -1.22 5.35 -5.41
CA VAL A 104 0.25 5.14 -5.39
C VAL A 104 0.60 3.80 -6.03
N ARG A 105 -0.15 2.75 -5.74
CA ARG A 105 0.04 1.42 -6.36
C ARG A 105 -0.11 1.48 -7.87
N SER A 106 -1.18 2.09 -8.35
CA SER A 106 -1.43 2.26 -9.79
C SER A 106 -0.31 3.02 -10.47
N SER A 107 0.22 4.07 -9.82
CA SER A 107 1.35 4.85 -10.31
C SER A 107 2.66 4.03 -10.39
N LEU A 108 2.93 3.19 -9.39
CA LEU A 108 4.08 2.27 -9.40
C LEU A 108 3.96 1.21 -10.50
N ASP A 109 2.79 0.62 -10.68
CA ASP A 109 2.53 -0.37 -11.73
C ASP A 109 2.68 0.26 -13.13
N ALA A 110 2.23 1.51 -13.32
CA ALA A 110 2.41 2.25 -14.56
C ALA A 110 3.90 2.55 -14.85
N ALA A 111 4.67 2.92 -13.82
CA ALA A 111 6.10 3.15 -13.94
C ALA A 111 6.84 1.85 -14.33
N ARG A 112 6.50 0.75 -13.69
CA ARG A 112 7.04 -0.58 -14.02
C ARG A 112 6.79 -0.96 -15.47
N THR A 113 5.55 -0.83 -15.94
CA THR A 113 5.18 -1.15 -17.33
C THR A 113 5.96 -0.31 -18.35
N ARG A 114 6.19 0.98 -18.05
CA ARG A 114 7.01 1.86 -18.93
C ARG A 114 8.45 1.39 -19.01
N ILE A 115 9.06 1.01 -17.88
CA ILE A 115 10.43 0.54 -17.83
C ILE A 115 10.58 -0.80 -18.57
N GLU A 116 9.66 -1.73 -18.36
CA GLU A 116 9.64 -3.01 -19.07
C GLU A 116 9.52 -2.80 -20.58
N GLY A 117 8.66 -1.87 -21.02
CA GLY A 117 8.52 -1.50 -22.43
C GLY A 117 9.80 -0.90 -23.02
N GLN A 118 10.49 -0.05 -22.28
CA GLN A 118 11.76 0.55 -22.74
C GLN A 118 12.89 -0.50 -22.81
N LEU A 119 12.98 -1.39 -21.84
CA LEU A 119 13.96 -2.47 -21.88
C LEU A 119 13.73 -3.40 -23.08
N GLN A 120 12.48 -3.75 -23.38
CA GLN A 120 12.15 -4.53 -24.57
C GLN A 120 12.53 -3.83 -25.87
N GLN A 121 12.38 -2.50 -25.96
CA GLN A 121 12.81 -1.74 -27.13
C GLN A 121 14.33 -1.78 -27.31
N ILE A 122 15.08 -1.66 -26.22
CA ILE A 122 16.54 -1.75 -26.23
C ILE A 122 17.00 -3.14 -26.67
N GLU A 123 16.37 -4.20 -26.16
CA GLU A 123 16.69 -5.58 -26.55
C GLU A 123 16.39 -5.83 -28.04
N ARG A 124 15.27 -5.33 -28.54
CA ARG A 124 14.95 -5.43 -29.98
C ARG A 124 15.96 -4.68 -30.86
N ALA A 125 16.37 -3.48 -30.43
CA ALA A 125 17.39 -2.72 -31.13
C ALA A 125 18.74 -3.46 -31.15
N ARG A 126 19.12 -4.10 -30.06
CA ARG A 126 20.31 -4.97 -29.99
C ARG A 126 20.20 -6.18 -30.90
N GLY A 127 19.04 -6.87 -30.90
CA GLY A 127 18.80 -8.03 -31.75
C GLY A 127 18.80 -7.71 -33.25
N SER A 128 18.48 -6.47 -33.65
CA SER A 128 18.52 -6.03 -35.05
C SER A 128 19.92 -5.63 -35.54
N LEU A 129 20.88 -5.44 -34.64
CA LEU A 129 22.26 -5.08 -34.95
C LEU A 129 23.19 -6.30 -34.94
N ALA A 130 22.69 -7.44 -34.48
CA ALA A 130 23.39 -8.73 -34.51
C ALA A 130 22.99 -9.55 -35.74
#